data_70f40106190f1a589e1b32cdd2840928
#
_entry.id   70f40106190f1a589e1b32cdd2840928
#
_cell.length_a   1.000
_cell.length_b   1.000
_cell.length_c   1.000
_cell.angle_alpha   90.00
_cell.angle_beta   90.00
_cell.angle_gamma   90.00
#
_symmetry.space_group_name_H-M   'P 1'
#
loop_
_entity.id
_entity.type
_entity.pdbx_description
1 polymer ?
#
loop_
_entity_poly.entity_id
_entity_poly.type
_entity_poly.pdbx_seq_one_letter_code
_entity_poly.pdbx_strand_id
1 'polypeptide(L)'
;MAGKKTKWSSCNLLEPAAEGSRLWQFSVSSKKVKLTGDLSVAEGDDPPAKAVAKDWSDLLSRKLNIATLPPEKVFLRVVELPGCEPDELLPMVEFQIEELSPLPAAQTVWSAEVVPGSGSPGGNQTVLVTIAERSVVENRLEELEASNFLADRLEVPLLRELVHSEPREDGAHIQLVLGADSVLALVSWWFGGRLHDVNSFNLPDHEASRDALAEKINSVAWAGEVAGWMPGEPACHLAMRGDLAADWKEALAKCFGERIREVELASEVDLATATAEFAARADAPGLMIEEYSVRNRQRFLDGLWMEGIKGVVALMLLGLLGFYVYGSVLQSKLEDKQQLVTVNSNLYTKALLLKAKVETLEKQKALKYAALDAWDKVSTGLPGELKFTELAFESSRTLDGSTGRKLRITGAADAGKVTLIDDYQEALTRMEGGDGKALFSGVRAESIRQDTRKNQTIWSLACDFNGE
;
A
#
# COMPACT_ATOMS: atom_id res chain seq x y z
N MET A 1 -1.69 21.74 -24.17
CA MET A 1 -1.49 21.14 -22.84
C MET A 1 -1.66 19.63 -22.96
N ALA A 2 -0.59 18.85 -22.82
CA ALA A 2 -0.67 17.39 -22.84
C ALA A 2 -1.35 16.95 -21.53
N GLY A 3 -2.54 16.36 -21.61
CA GLY A 3 -3.28 15.89 -20.44
C GLY A 3 -2.44 14.89 -19.63
N LYS A 4 -1.99 15.28 -18.45
CA LYS A 4 -1.36 14.36 -17.50
C LYS A 4 -2.35 13.23 -17.24
N LYS A 5 -1.91 11.99 -17.41
CA LYS A 5 -2.71 10.78 -17.19
C LYS A 5 -3.24 10.77 -15.75
N THR A 6 -4.56 10.75 -15.59
CA THR A 6 -5.19 10.58 -14.29
C THR A 6 -4.77 9.26 -13.69
N LYS A 7 -4.37 9.27 -12.42
CA LYS A 7 -3.98 8.08 -11.65
C LYS A 7 -5.19 7.23 -11.23
N TRP A 8 -6.40 7.78 -11.34
CA TRP A 8 -7.62 7.28 -10.75
C TRP A 8 -8.61 6.82 -11.83
N SER A 9 -9.38 5.80 -11.53
CA SER A 9 -10.45 5.28 -12.40
C SER A 9 -11.85 5.61 -11.88
N SER A 10 -11.98 5.85 -10.58
CA SER A 10 -13.20 6.33 -9.96
C SER A 10 -12.87 7.27 -8.82
N CYS A 11 -13.80 8.17 -8.48
CA CYS A 11 -13.72 8.96 -7.28
C CYS A 11 -15.07 9.05 -6.58
N ASN A 12 -15.02 9.17 -5.26
CA ASN A 12 -16.14 9.41 -4.38
C ASN A 12 -15.91 10.74 -3.71
N LEU A 13 -16.93 11.58 -3.66
CA LEU A 13 -16.91 12.85 -2.93
C LEU A 13 -17.97 12.78 -1.83
N LEU A 14 -17.55 12.93 -0.58
CA LEU A 14 -18.43 12.96 0.58
C LEU A 14 -18.55 14.40 1.08
N GLU A 15 -19.76 14.93 1.06
CA GLU A 15 -20.10 16.27 1.50
C GLU A 15 -21.08 16.23 2.67
N PRO A 16 -20.97 17.14 3.65
CA PRO A 16 -22.03 17.35 4.63
C PRO A 16 -23.33 17.81 3.94
N ALA A 17 -24.45 17.30 4.40
CA ALA A 17 -25.78 17.71 3.97
C ALA A 17 -26.62 18.08 5.20
N ALA A 18 -27.78 18.71 4.99
CA ALA A 18 -28.66 19.15 6.10
C ALA A 18 -29.10 18.00 7.03
N GLU A 19 -29.25 16.79 6.49
CA GLU A 19 -29.65 15.59 7.24
C GLU A 19 -28.59 14.49 7.02
N GLY A 20 -27.35 14.71 7.51
CA GLY A 20 -26.25 13.73 7.39
C GLY A 20 -25.20 14.08 6.35
N SER A 21 -24.96 13.20 5.39
CA SER A 21 -23.95 13.41 4.33
C SER A 21 -24.47 12.97 2.97
N ARG A 22 -23.88 13.52 1.92
CA ARG A 22 -24.17 13.14 0.54
C ARG A 22 -22.92 12.57 -0.11
N LEU A 23 -23.04 11.39 -0.69
CA LEU A 23 -21.96 10.68 -1.36
C LEU A 23 -22.17 10.71 -2.88
N TRP A 24 -21.35 11.49 -3.56
CA TRP A 24 -21.28 11.52 -5.00
C TRP A 24 -20.28 10.49 -5.50
N GLN A 25 -20.66 9.76 -6.53
CA GLN A 25 -19.78 8.77 -7.16
C GLN A 25 -19.52 9.14 -8.61
N PHE A 26 -18.26 9.08 -9.00
CA PHE A 26 -17.85 9.44 -10.35
C PHE A 26 -16.96 8.36 -10.96
N SER A 27 -17.12 8.13 -12.26
CA SER A 27 -16.15 7.43 -13.08
C SER A 27 -15.15 8.42 -13.67
N VAL A 28 -13.86 8.09 -13.59
CA VAL A 28 -12.78 8.96 -14.09
C VAL A 28 -12.16 8.32 -15.30
N SER A 29 -12.14 9.04 -16.40
CA SER A 29 -11.43 8.67 -17.62
C SER A 29 -10.36 9.72 -17.94
N SER A 30 -9.45 9.41 -18.86
CA SER A 30 -8.38 10.33 -19.25
C SER A 30 -8.85 11.71 -19.76
N LYS A 31 -10.14 11.85 -20.05
CA LYS A 31 -10.71 13.07 -20.67
C LYS A 31 -11.87 13.68 -19.91
N LYS A 32 -12.59 12.92 -19.08
CA LYS A 32 -13.82 13.39 -18.40
C LYS A 32 -14.07 12.63 -17.11
N VAL A 33 -14.60 13.36 -16.14
CA VAL A 33 -15.25 12.83 -14.95
C VAL A 33 -16.75 12.80 -15.21
N LYS A 34 -17.40 11.68 -14.89
CA LYS A 34 -18.85 11.50 -15.13
C LYS A 34 -19.50 10.99 -13.87
N LEU A 35 -20.55 11.68 -13.44
CA LEU A 35 -21.39 11.24 -12.32
C LEU A 35 -22.02 9.87 -12.61
N THR A 36 -21.88 8.95 -11.69
CA THR A 36 -22.40 7.58 -11.78
C THR A 36 -23.37 7.23 -10.66
N GLY A 37 -23.31 7.95 -9.54
CA GLY A 37 -24.22 7.74 -8.41
C GLY A 37 -24.29 8.97 -7.51
N ASP A 38 -25.43 9.10 -6.83
CA ASP A 38 -25.73 10.12 -5.86
C ASP A 38 -26.52 9.44 -4.73
N LEU A 39 -25.94 9.42 -3.53
CA LEU A 39 -26.47 8.68 -2.39
C LEU A 39 -26.52 9.60 -1.16
N SER A 40 -27.67 9.66 -0.51
CA SER A 40 -27.79 10.30 0.80
C SER A 40 -27.46 9.30 1.89
N VAL A 41 -26.61 9.71 2.82
CA VAL A 41 -26.18 8.93 4.01
C VAL A 41 -26.78 9.66 5.22
N ALA A 42 -27.64 8.97 5.97
CA ALA A 42 -28.29 9.58 7.12
C ALA A 42 -27.27 9.91 8.23
N GLU A 43 -27.63 10.82 9.11
CA GLU A 43 -26.79 11.19 10.25
C GLU A 43 -26.53 9.97 11.15
N GLY A 44 -25.26 9.69 11.44
CA GLY A 44 -24.84 8.53 12.24
C GLY A 44 -24.68 7.22 11.47
N ASP A 45 -25.02 7.18 10.18
CA ASP A 45 -24.79 6.04 9.33
C ASP A 45 -23.42 6.12 8.62
N ASP A 46 -22.82 4.96 8.38
CA ASP A 46 -21.58 4.86 7.59
C ASP A 46 -21.89 4.92 6.08
N PRO A 47 -21.02 5.55 5.29
CA PRO A 47 -21.09 5.45 3.84
C PRO A 47 -21.00 3.98 3.38
N PRO A 48 -21.72 3.58 2.32
CA PRO A 48 -21.72 2.19 1.87
C PRO A 48 -20.30 1.67 1.61
N ALA A 49 -19.88 0.69 2.42
CA ALA A 49 -18.50 0.14 2.35
C ALA A 49 -18.11 -0.30 0.93
N LYS A 50 -19.05 -0.87 0.17
CA LYS A 50 -18.83 -1.27 -1.23
C LYS A 50 -18.41 -0.09 -2.13
N ALA A 51 -18.88 1.12 -1.83
CA ALA A 51 -18.53 2.31 -2.58
C ALA A 51 -17.15 2.84 -2.18
N VAL A 52 -16.90 2.98 -0.88
CA VAL A 52 -15.76 3.74 -0.35
C VAL A 52 -14.56 2.90 0.09
N ALA A 53 -14.78 1.63 0.48
CA ALA A 53 -13.68 0.75 0.87
C ALA A 53 -12.79 0.44 -0.33
N LYS A 54 -11.50 0.34 -0.05
CA LYS A 54 -10.48 -0.06 -1.02
C LYS A 54 -10.16 -1.54 -0.85
N ASP A 55 -10.12 -2.26 -1.96
CA ASP A 55 -9.87 -3.69 -2.02
C ASP A 55 -8.80 -4.06 -3.07
N TRP A 56 -8.64 -5.34 -3.36
CA TRP A 56 -7.69 -5.83 -4.35
C TRP A 56 -7.91 -5.24 -5.75
N SER A 57 -9.14 -4.88 -6.11
CA SER A 57 -9.44 -4.29 -7.42
C SER A 57 -8.81 -2.90 -7.56
N ASP A 58 -8.61 -2.18 -6.46
CA ASP A 58 -7.99 -0.86 -6.42
C ASP A 58 -6.49 -0.86 -6.77
N LEU A 59 -5.85 -2.02 -6.83
CA LEU A 59 -4.49 -2.14 -7.39
C LEU A 59 -4.46 -1.88 -8.90
N LEU A 60 -5.53 -2.26 -9.60
CA LEU A 60 -5.66 -2.11 -11.05
C LEU A 60 -6.52 -0.90 -11.41
N SER A 61 -7.53 -0.61 -10.61
CA SER A 61 -8.59 0.36 -10.82
C SER A 61 -8.70 1.26 -9.60
N ARG A 62 -7.78 2.24 -9.49
CA ARG A 62 -7.59 3.06 -8.30
C ARG A 62 -8.78 3.95 -8.00
N LYS A 63 -9.29 3.86 -6.79
CA LYS A 63 -10.38 4.67 -6.25
C LYS A 63 -9.82 5.84 -5.44
N LEU A 64 -10.37 7.03 -5.63
CA LEU A 64 -10.05 8.25 -4.89
C LEU A 64 -11.22 8.63 -3.99
N ASN A 65 -11.01 8.69 -2.69
CA ASN A 65 -11.99 9.18 -1.75
C ASN A 65 -11.68 10.63 -1.38
N ILE A 66 -12.60 11.51 -1.70
CA ILE A 66 -12.51 12.95 -1.46
C ILE A 66 -13.52 13.29 -0.36
N ALA A 67 -13.09 13.99 0.66
CA ALA A 67 -13.98 14.60 1.63
C ALA A 67 -13.88 16.12 1.55
N THR A 68 -14.90 16.80 2.07
CA THR A 68 -14.94 18.24 2.07
C THR A 68 -14.68 18.83 3.43
N LEU A 69 -14.00 19.97 3.42
CA LEU A 69 -13.85 20.83 4.58
C LEU A 69 -14.77 22.03 4.40
N PRO A 70 -15.56 22.40 5.43
CA PRO A 70 -16.43 23.57 5.37
C PRO A 70 -15.62 24.85 5.08
N PRO A 71 -16.08 25.70 4.16
CA PRO A 71 -15.34 26.90 3.77
C PRO A 71 -15.19 27.93 4.89
N GLU A 72 -16.03 27.90 5.92
CA GLU A 72 -15.89 28.74 7.13
C GLU A 72 -14.73 28.29 8.04
N LYS A 73 -14.15 27.14 7.79
CA LYS A 73 -13.00 26.59 8.54
C LYS A 73 -11.66 26.83 7.86
N VAL A 74 -11.66 27.59 6.78
CA VAL A 74 -10.43 27.92 6.04
C VAL A 74 -10.26 29.42 5.93
N PHE A 75 -9.00 29.84 5.91
CA PHE A 75 -8.57 31.20 5.58
C PHE A 75 -8.08 31.21 4.14
N LEU A 76 -8.55 32.17 3.37
CA LEU A 76 -8.17 32.36 1.97
C LEU A 76 -7.24 33.55 1.86
N ARG A 77 -6.19 33.42 1.08
CA ARG A 77 -5.24 34.49 0.76
C ARG A 77 -4.92 34.48 -0.70
N VAL A 78 -4.80 35.66 -1.26
CA VAL A 78 -4.37 35.87 -2.63
C VAL A 78 -2.97 36.46 -2.62
N VAL A 79 -2.06 35.85 -3.35
CA VAL A 79 -0.65 36.26 -3.42
C VAL A 79 -0.24 36.38 -4.87
N GLU A 80 0.49 37.43 -5.21
CA GLU A 80 1.15 37.54 -6.49
C GLU A 80 2.58 37.02 -6.42
N LEU A 81 2.89 36.01 -7.19
CA LEU A 81 4.21 35.41 -7.29
C LEU A 81 4.76 35.53 -8.71
N PRO A 82 6.08 35.60 -8.90
CA PRO A 82 6.67 35.43 -10.22
C PRO A 82 6.22 34.11 -10.84
N GLY A 83 6.02 34.11 -12.16
CA GLY A 83 5.70 32.88 -12.89
C GLY A 83 6.80 31.84 -12.71
N CYS A 84 6.45 30.70 -12.13
CA CYS A 84 7.38 29.62 -11.78
C CYS A 84 6.83 28.27 -12.26
N GLU A 85 7.68 27.25 -12.26
CA GLU A 85 7.25 25.87 -12.49
C GLU A 85 6.41 25.36 -11.30
N PRO A 86 5.48 24.40 -11.51
CA PRO A 86 4.61 23.88 -10.46
C PRO A 86 5.36 23.36 -9.21
N ASP A 87 6.56 22.82 -9.40
CA ASP A 87 7.39 22.27 -8.32
C ASP A 87 8.05 23.39 -7.46
N GLU A 88 8.13 24.61 -7.96
CA GLU A 88 8.70 25.77 -7.27
C GLU A 88 7.66 26.56 -6.49
N LEU A 89 6.37 26.38 -6.83
CA LEU A 89 5.27 27.14 -6.25
C LEU A 89 5.18 26.95 -4.73
N LEU A 90 5.16 25.69 -4.28
CA LEU A 90 5.01 25.37 -2.86
C LEU A 90 6.14 25.94 -2.00
N PRO A 91 7.44 25.77 -2.34
CA PRO A 91 8.53 26.42 -1.62
C PRO A 91 8.42 27.94 -1.55
N MET A 92 7.95 28.60 -2.63
CA MET A 92 7.78 30.05 -2.64
C MET A 92 6.68 30.51 -1.68
N VAL A 93 5.56 29.79 -1.62
CA VAL A 93 4.46 30.08 -0.68
C VAL A 93 4.88 29.76 0.75
N GLU A 94 5.63 28.68 0.97
CA GLU A 94 6.11 28.28 2.30
C GLU A 94 6.90 29.39 3.01
N PHE A 95 7.73 30.12 2.30
CA PHE A 95 8.47 31.28 2.84
C PHE A 95 7.57 32.42 3.32
N GLN A 96 6.34 32.49 2.77
CA GLN A 96 5.37 33.54 3.09
C GLN A 96 4.28 33.09 4.05
N ILE A 97 4.21 31.79 4.35
CA ILE A 97 3.08 31.23 5.08
C ILE A 97 2.92 31.83 6.50
N GLU A 98 4.02 32.18 7.16
CA GLU A 98 3.97 32.82 8.48
C GLU A 98 3.34 34.22 8.44
N GLU A 99 3.48 34.93 7.31
CA GLU A 99 2.86 36.24 7.11
C GLU A 99 1.39 36.11 6.64
N LEU A 100 1.11 35.10 5.83
CA LEU A 100 -0.22 34.87 5.27
C LEU A 100 -1.18 34.25 6.27
N SER A 101 -0.66 33.45 7.19
CA SER A 101 -1.48 32.69 8.15
C SER A 101 -1.79 33.54 9.39
N PRO A 102 -3.06 33.50 9.86
CA PRO A 102 -3.43 34.10 11.16
C PRO A 102 -2.95 33.25 12.34
N LEU A 103 -2.43 32.04 12.08
CA LEU A 103 -1.98 31.05 13.07
C LEU A 103 -0.50 30.72 12.82
N PRO A 104 0.23 30.26 13.86
CA PRO A 104 1.60 29.78 13.68
C PRO A 104 1.69 28.68 12.61
N ALA A 105 2.72 28.72 11.76
CA ALA A 105 2.90 27.76 10.65
C ALA A 105 2.82 26.28 11.10
N ALA A 106 3.34 25.96 12.29
CA ALA A 106 3.28 24.59 12.84
C ALA A 106 1.85 24.12 13.19
N GLN A 107 0.89 25.03 13.33
CA GLN A 107 -0.51 24.75 13.64
C GLN A 107 -1.41 24.84 12.40
N THR A 108 -0.82 24.98 11.21
CA THR A 108 -1.56 25.14 9.96
C THR A 108 -1.31 24.01 9.00
N VAL A 109 -2.33 23.73 8.19
CA VAL A 109 -2.25 22.95 6.97
C VAL A 109 -2.66 23.89 5.84
N TRP A 110 -1.90 23.92 4.78
CA TRP A 110 -2.17 24.83 3.68
C TRP A 110 -1.98 24.18 2.32
N SER A 111 -2.61 24.76 1.33
CA SER A 111 -2.43 24.40 -0.07
C SER A 111 -2.39 25.69 -0.92
N ALA A 112 -1.74 25.59 -2.07
CA ALA A 112 -1.61 26.72 -2.99
C ALA A 112 -1.91 26.29 -4.40
N GLU A 113 -2.73 27.08 -5.12
CA GLU A 113 -3.04 26.82 -6.52
C GLU A 113 -2.96 28.10 -7.35
N VAL A 114 -2.46 27.97 -8.55
CA VAL A 114 -2.42 29.08 -9.50
C VAL A 114 -3.82 29.33 -10.05
N VAL A 115 -4.29 30.55 -9.95
CA VAL A 115 -5.56 30.97 -10.54
C VAL A 115 -5.45 30.93 -12.06
N PRO A 116 -6.29 30.13 -12.77
CA PRO A 116 -6.23 30.01 -14.22
C PRO A 116 -6.38 31.37 -14.91
N GLY A 117 -5.56 31.60 -15.96
CA GLY A 117 -5.60 32.82 -16.73
C GLY A 117 -4.88 34.03 -16.09
N SER A 118 -4.39 33.93 -14.85
CA SER A 118 -3.70 35.05 -14.17
C SER A 118 -2.24 35.21 -14.57
N GLY A 119 -1.61 34.21 -15.19
CA GLY A 119 -0.19 34.21 -15.53
C GLY A 119 0.09 34.77 -16.92
N SER A 120 1.07 35.68 -17.02
CA SER A 120 1.69 36.06 -18.28
C SER A 120 3.07 35.40 -18.39
N PRO A 121 3.49 34.97 -19.59
CA PRO A 121 4.84 34.43 -19.75
C PRO A 121 5.91 35.44 -19.29
N GLY A 122 6.67 35.10 -18.25
CA GLY A 122 7.68 35.98 -17.65
C GLY A 122 7.12 37.11 -16.75
N GLY A 123 5.84 37.08 -16.41
CA GLY A 123 5.16 38.01 -15.50
C GLY A 123 4.77 37.35 -14.18
N ASN A 124 4.01 38.07 -13.36
CA ASN A 124 3.45 37.56 -12.12
C ASN A 124 2.25 36.67 -12.42
N GLN A 125 2.04 35.68 -11.55
CA GLN A 125 0.86 34.82 -11.50
C GLN A 125 0.14 35.02 -10.17
N THR A 126 -1.17 34.95 -10.19
CA THR A 126 -1.99 35.02 -8.98
C THR A 126 -2.13 33.62 -8.40
N VAL A 127 -1.84 33.48 -7.14
CA VAL A 127 -1.92 32.21 -6.40
C VAL A 127 -2.94 32.34 -5.28
N LEU A 128 -3.88 31.42 -5.24
CA LEU A 128 -4.83 31.27 -4.15
C LEU A 128 -4.23 30.32 -3.12
N VAL A 129 -4.01 30.81 -1.92
CA VAL A 129 -3.53 30.03 -0.77
C VAL A 129 -4.69 29.75 0.15
N THR A 130 -4.96 28.48 0.39
CA THR A 130 -5.99 28.00 1.32
C THR A 130 -5.30 27.50 2.57
N ILE A 131 -5.65 28.03 3.71
CA ILE A 131 -5.04 27.73 5.01
C ILE A 131 -6.13 27.22 5.95
N ALA A 132 -5.88 26.12 6.63
CA ALA A 132 -6.75 25.56 7.66
C ALA A 132 -5.99 25.34 8.96
N GLU A 133 -6.66 25.45 10.09
CA GLU A 133 -6.08 25.03 11.36
C GLU A 133 -5.89 23.51 11.37
N ARG A 134 -4.69 23.06 11.76
CA ARG A 134 -4.33 21.64 11.77
C ARG A 134 -5.29 20.81 12.61
N SER A 135 -5.69 21.30 13.78
CA SER A 135 -6.66 20.64 14.66
C SER A 135 -8.02 20.41 14.00
N VAL A 136 -8.49 21.35 13.20
CA VAL A 136 -9.75 21.25 12.45
C VAL A 136 -9.66 20.16 11.39
N VAL A 137 -8.54 20.11 10.67
CA VAL A 137 -8.29 19.08 9.66
C VAL A 137 -8.17 17.69 10.30
N GLU A 138 -7.43 17.59 11.42
CA GLU A 138 -7.26 16.33 12.17
C GLU A 138 -8.59 15.82 12.68
N ASN A 139 -9.40 16.66 13.36
CA ASN A 139 -10.72 16.29 13.85
C ASN A 139 -11.62 15.79 12.71
N ARG A 140 -11.61 16.49 11.57
CA ARG A 140 -12.39 16.08 10.40
C ARG A 140 -11.96 14.72 9.86
N LEU A 141 -10.66 14.47 9.79
CA LEU A 141 -10.13 13.18 9.34
C LEU A 141 -10.46 12.05 10.33
N GLU A 142 -10.44 12.32 11.64
CA GLU A 142 -10.83 11.36 12.67
C GLU A 142 -12.33 11.02 12.62
N GLU A 143 -13.21 12.01 12.43
CA GLU A 143 -14.64 11.78 12.19
C GLU A 143 -14.89 10.89 10.97
N LEU A 144 -14.19 11.16 9.87
CA LEU A 144 -14.28 10.36 8.65
C LEU A 144 -13.76 8.94 8.84
N GLU A 145 -12.65 8.77 9.56
CA GLU A 145 -12.13 7.45 9.92
C GLU A 145 -13.11 6.67 10.80
N ALA A 146 -13.78 7.34 11.75
CA ALA A 146 -14.78 6.72 12.61
C ALA A 146 -16.01 6.22 11.83
N SER A 147 -16.38 6.91 10.74
CA SER A 147 -17.42 6.49 9.80
C SER A 147 -16.91 5.58 8.66
N ASN A 148 -15.76 4.94 8.83
CA ASN A 148 -15.16 4.07 7.84
C ASN A 148 -14.87 4.70 6.47
N PHE A 149 -14.79 6.04 6.40
CA PHE A 149 -14.42 6.77 5.18
C PHE A 149 -12.97 7.21 5.28
N LEU A 150 -12.07 6.47 4.64
CA LEU A 150 -10.65 6.86 4.54
C LEU A 150 -10.46 7.85 3.40
N ALA A 151 -10.38 9.14 3.74
CA ALA A 151 -10.16 10.19 2.77
C ALA A 151 -8.73 10.17 2.21
N ASP A 152 -8.60 10.30 0.91
CA ASP A 152 -7.32 10.52 0.23
C ASP A 152 -7.03 12.00 0.04
N ARG A 153 -8.10 12.83 0.04
CA ARG A 153 -8.04 14.27 -0.17
C ARG A 153 -9.10 15.00 0.63
N LEU A 154 -8.75 16.20 1.05
CA LEU A 154 -9.69 17.18 1.58
C LEU A 154 -9.76 18.36 0.61
N GLU A 155 -10.98 18.72 0.21
CA GLU A 155 -11.25 19.79 -0.72
C GLU A 155 -12.27 20.80 -0.14
N VAL A 156 -12.27 22.01 -0.67
CA VAL A 156 -13.25 23.03 -0.35
C VAL A 156 -14.02 23.34 -1.65
N PRO A 157 -15.20 22.73 -1.85
CA PRO A 157 -15.91 22.77 -3.14
C PRO A 157 -16.18 24.17 -3.67
N LEU A 158 -16.58 25.10 -2.80
CA LEU A 158 -16.87 26.50 -3.19
C LEU A 158 -15.69 27.19 -3.89
N LEU A 159 -14.44 26.77 -3.62
CA LEU A 159 -13.28 27.30 -4.30
C LEU A 159 -13.21 26.88 -5.76
N ARG A 160 -13.87 25.77 -6.11
CA ARG A 160 -13.91 25.31 -7.51
C ARG A 160 -14.72 26.22 -8.38
N GLU A 161 -15.83 26.77 -7.86
CA GLU A 161 -16.58 27.78 -8.55
C GLU A 161 -15.79 29.10 -8.67
N LEU A 162 -15.02 29.44 -7.63
CA LEU A 162 -14.16 30.63 -7.64
C LEU A 162 -13.05 30.53 -8.69
N VAL A 163 -12.37 29.37 -8.81
CA VAL A 163 -11.12 29.24 -9.58
C VAL A 163 -11.35 28.72 -11.00
N HIS A 164 -12.41 27.93 -11.22
CA HIS A 164 -12.63 27.23 -12.50
C HIS A 164 -13.60 27.90 -13.45
N SER A 165 -14.35 28.91 -13.00
CA SER A 165 -15.17 29.70 -13.91
C SER A 165 -14.29 30.49 -14.90
N GLU A 166 -14.79 30.72 -16.11
CA GLU A 166 -14.15 31.57 -17.12
C GLU A 166 -13.76 32.93 -16.55
N PRO A 167 -12.87 33.72 -17.23
CA PRO A 167 -12.46 35.02 -16.73
C PRO A 167 -13.67 35.82 -16.26
N ARG A 168 -13.69 36.14 -14.99
CA ARG A 168 -14.85 36.85 -14.39
C ARG A 168 -14.85 38.29 -14.80
N GLU A 169 -16.04 38.86 -14.96
CA GLU A 169 -16.19 40.30 -15.14
C GLU A 169 -15.60 41.06 -13.96
N ASP A 170 -15.09 42.25 -14.21
CA ASP A 170 -14.54 43.13 -13.18
C ASP A 170 -15.58 43.48 -12.11
N GLY A 171 -15.19 43.39 -10.84
CA GLY A 171 -16.04 43.72 -9.71
C GLY A 171 -15.93 42.78 -8.53
N ALA A 172 -16.85 42.94 -7.60
CA ALA A 172 -17.01 42.06 -6.43
C ALA A 172 -17.94 40.89 -6.80
N HIS A 173 -17.48 39.68 -6.68
CA HIS A 173 -18.31 38.48 -6.81
C HIS A 173 -18.63 37.94 -5.43
N ILE A 174 -19.89 38.02 -5.07
CA ILE A 174 -20.40 37.65 -3.75
C ILE A 174 -21.28 36.41 -3.90
N GLN A 175 -20.86 35.32 -3.25
CA GLN A 175 -21.64 34.10 -3.19
C GLN A 175 -22.22 33.95 -1.78
N LEU A 176 -23.54 33.87 -1.67
CA LEU A 176 -24.24 33.66 -0.41
C LEU A 176 -24.83 32.26 -0.39
N VAL A 177 -24.44 31.46 0.59
CA VAL A 177 -24.94 30.09 0.79
C VAL A 177 -25.60 30.03 2.15
N LEU A 178 -26.89 29.70 2.16
CA LEU A 178 -27.68 29.56 3.40
C LEU A 178 -27.29 28.23 4.06
N GLY A 179 -26.81 28.30 5.30
CA GLY A 179 -26.67 27.18 6.22
C GLY A 179 -27.89 27.05 7.14
N ALA A 180 -27.85 26.16 8.13
CA ALA A 180 -28.97 25.94 9.08
C ALA A 180 -29.26 27.20 9.93
N ASP A 181 -28.21 27.82 10.51
CA ASP A 181 -28.32 28.97 11.40
C ASP A 181 -27.43 30.15 10.99
N SER A 182 -26.80 30.07 9.84
CA SER A 182 -25.84 31.09 9.37
C SER A 182 -25.82 31.16 7.85
N VAL A 183 -25.34 32.28 7.37
CA VAL A 183 -25.07 32.51 5.94
C VAL A 183 -23.59 32.59 5.74
N LEU A 184 -23.09 31.74 4.87
CA LEU A 184 -21.72 31.81 4.38
C LEU A 184 -21.68 32.82 3.22
N ALA A 185 -20.89 33.86 3.37
CA ALA A 185 -20.59 34.82 2.32
C ALA A 185 -19.15 34.64 1.84
N LEU A 186 -18.97 34.21 0.60
CA LEU A 186 -17.67 34.20 -0.09
C LEU A 186 -17.60 35.43 -0.98
N VAL A 187 -16.67 36.32 -0.70
CA VAL A 187 -16.48 37.59 -1.44
C VAL A 187 -15.15 37.54 -2.14
N SER A 188 -15.15 37.68 -3.46
CA SER A 188 -13.93 37.72 -4.28
C SER A 188 -13.92 38.95 -5.17
N TRP A 189 -12.74 39.54 -5.36
CA TRP A 189 -12.53 40.77 -6.10
C TRP A 189 -11.72 40.48 -7.36
N TRP A 190 -12.32 40.79 -8.50
CA TRP A 190 -11.73 40.54 -9.81
C TRP A 190 -11.61 41.83 -10.59
N PHE A 191 -10.41 42.12 -11.09
CA PHE A 191 -10.15 43.25 -11.98
C PHE A 191 -9.08 42.90 -13.02
N GLY A 192 -9.32 43.27 -14.27
CA GLY A 192 -8.42 42.95 -15.37
C GLY A 192 -8.19 41.44 -15.55
N GLY A 193 -9.19 40.61 -15.23
CA GLY A 193 -9.12 39.15 -15.30
C GLY A 193 -8.26 38.52 -14.19
N ARG A 194 -7.90 39.26 -13.14
CA ARG A 194 -7.10 38.78 -12.00
C ARG A 194 -7.92 38.80 -10.72
N LEU A 195 -7.71 37.81 -9.89
CA LEU A 195 -8.21 37.78 -8.52
C LEU A 195 -7.26 38.60 -7.63
N HIS A 196 -7.77 39.64 -6.99
CA HIS A 196 -6.99 40.50 -6.10
C HIS A 196 -7.18 40.22 -4.62
N ASP A 197 -8.42 39.84 -4.23
CA ASP A 197 -8.72 39.50 -2.86
C ASP A 197 -9.82 38.49 -2.75
N VAL A 198 -9.84 37.69 -1.70
CA VAL A 198 -10.89 36.71 -1.40
C VAL A 198 -11.04 36.53 0.08
N ASN A 199 -12.27 36.61 0.56
CA ASN A 199 -12.61 36.43 1.96
C ASN A 199 -13.87 35.57 2.12
N SER A 200 -13.88 34.72 3.15
CA SER A 200 -15.06 33.98 3.57
C SER A 200 -15.55 34.51 4.92
N PHE A 201 -16.86 34.73 5.04
CA PHE A 201 -17.49 35.16 6.27
C PHE A 201 -18.63 34.23 6.61
N ASN A 202 -18.64 33.72 7.83
CA ASN A 202 -19.80 32.97 8.34
C ASN A 202 -20.56 33.86 9.30
N LEU A 203 -21.74 34.23 8.93
CA LEU A 203 -22.53 35.27 9.61
C LEU A 203 -23.90 34.73 9.98
N PRO A 204 -24.38 34.92 11.23
CA PRO A 204 -25.76 34.66 11.54
C PRO A 204 -26.72 35.49 10.66
N ASP A 205 -27.85 34.94 10.26
CA ASP A 205 -28.80 35.67 9.43
C ASP A 205 -29.64 36.66 10.24
N HIS A 206 -29.10 37.83 10.49
CA HIS A 206 -29.77 38.96 11.12
C HIS A 206 -29.25 40.31 10.59
N GLU A 207 -29.98 41.38 10.82
CA GLU A 207 -29.70 42.71 10.25
C GLU A 207 -28.27 43.22 10.57
N ALA A 208 -27.85 43.11 11.84
CA ALA A 208 -26.51 43.56 12.24
C ALA A 208 -25.37 42.80 11.49
N SER A 209 -25.57 41.54 11.14
CA SER A 209 -24.60 40.76 10.35
C SER A 209 -24.57 41.22 8.89
N ARG A 210 -25.71 41.55 8.33
CA ARG A 210 -25.82 42.09 6.98
C ARG A 210 -25.10 43.44 6.88
N ASP A 211 -25.29 44.33 7.84
CA ASP A 211 -24.57 45.60 7.90
C ASP A 211 -23.07 45.39 8.12
N ALA A 212 -22.68 44.45 9.00
CA ALA A 212 -21.28 44.14 9.21
C ALA A 212 -20.59 43.58 7.95
N LEU A 213 -21.28 42.78 7.12
CA LEU A 213 -20.76 42.35 5.84
C LEU A 213 -20.55 43.55 4.89
N ALA A 214 -21.57 44.45 4.84
CA ALA A 214 -21.47 45.65 4.02
C ALA A 214 -20.28 46.55 4.42
N GLU A 215 -20.03 46.73 5.73
CA GLU A 215 -18.87 47.46 6.23
C GLU A 215 -17.52 46.80 5.82
N LYS A 216 -17.46 45.47 5.94
CA LYS A 216 -16.25 44.73 5.55
C LYS A 216 -15.98 44.84 4.05
N ILE A 217 -17.02 44.73 3.21
CA ILE A 217 -16.92 44.91 1.78
C ILE A 217 -16.40 46.31 1.45
N ASN A 218 -16.96 47.34 2.05
CA ASN A 218 -16.51 48.73 1.87
C ASN A 218 -15.05 48.93 2.30
N SER A 219 -14.63 48.28 3.39
CA SER A 219 -13.26 48.32 3.85
C SER A 219 -12.27 47.74 2.84
N VAL A 220 -12.62 46.59 2.23
CA VAL A 220 -11.80 45.95 1.19
C VAL A 220 -11.80 46.80 -0.09
N ALA A 221 -12.95 47.33 -0.48
CA ALA A 221 -13.05 48.24 -1.62
C ALA A 221 -12.13 49.44 -1.46
N TRP A 222 -12.18 50.11 -0.32
CA TRP A 222 -11.28 51.25 -0.03
C TRP A 222 -9.83 50.82 -0.04
N ALA A 223 -9.45 49.67 0.54
CA ALA A 223 -8.11 49.14 0.47
C ALA A 223 -7.65 48.88 -0.97
N GLY A 224 -8.55 48.37 -1.81
CA GLY A 224 -8.29 48.16 -3.24
C GLY A 224 -8.06 49.42 -4.05
N GLU A 225 -8.82 50.50 -3.74
CA GLU A 225 -8.56 51.83 -4.32
C GLU A 225 -7.19 52.36 -3.93
N VAL A 226 -6.83 52.31 -2.65
CA VAL A 226 -5.54 52.73 -2.14
C VAL A 226 -4.39 51.92 -2.72
N ALA A 227 -4.58 50.60 -2.88
CA ALA A 227 -3.61 49.70 -3.49
C ALA A 227 -3.54 49.84 -5.05
N GLY A 228 -4.50 50.54 -5.67
CA GLY A 228 -4.51 50.87 -7.08
C GLY A 228 -4.95 49.76 -7.99
N TRP A 229 -5.47 48.66 -7.48
CA TRP A 229 -6.00 47.57 -8.30
C TRP A 229 -7.52 47.71 -8.60
N MET A 230 -8.21 48.58 -7.89
CA MET A 230 -9.60 48.93 -8.13
C MET A 230 -9.73 50.32 -8.75
N PRO A 231 -9.98 50.45 -10.06
CA PRO A 231 -9.92 51.73 -10.76
C PRO A 231 -11.15 52.59 -10.59
N GLY A 232 -12.12 52.21 -9.77
CA GLY A 232 -13.36 52.99 -9.61
C GLY A 232 -14.42 52.20 -8.85
N GLU A 233 -15.66 52.67 -8.92
CA GLU A 233 -16.75 52.01 -8.21
C GLU A 233 -17.08 50.63 -8.79
N PRO A 234 -16.97 49.53 -8.01
CA PRO A 234 -17.11 48.18 -8.51
C PRO A 234 -18.56 47.80 -8.80
N ALA A 235 -18.76 46.93 -9.80
CA ALA A 235 -20.01 46.19 -9.95
C ALA A 235 -20.05 45.05 -8.89
N CYS A 236 -21.26 44.63 -8.53
CA CYS A 236 -21.49 43.48 -7.67
C CYS A 236 -22.17 42.37 -8.47
N HIS A 237 -21.52 41.21 -8.54
CA HIS A 237 -22.09 39.99 -9.11
C HIS A 237 -22.54 39.11 -7.94
N LEU A 238 -23.86 39.15 -7.64
CA LEU A 238 -24.43 38.47 -6.49
C LEU A 238 -25.01 37.12 -6.92
N ALA A 239 -24.50 36.08 -6.35
CA ALA A 239 -24.99 34.73 -6.51
C ALA A 239 -25.51 34.19 -5.18
N MET A 240 -26.72 33.65 -5.15
CA MET A 240 -27.39 33.18 -3.93
C MET A 240 -27.85 31.75 -4.09
N ARG A 241 -27.67 30.94 -3.04
CA ARG A 241 -28.20 29.58 -2.96
C ARG A 241 -29.15 29.47 -1.76
N GLY A 242 -30.33 28.95 -2.02
CA GLY A 242 -31.44 28.89 -1.06
C GLY A 242 -32.34 30.12 -1.14
N ASP A 243 -33.38 30.13 -0.33
CA ASP A 243 -34.37 31.24 -0.25
C ASP A 243 -33.81 32.38 0.61
N LEU A 244 -32.66 32.94 0.20
CA LEU A 244 -32.10 34.09 0.88
C LEU A 244 -32.94 35.32 0.54
N ALA A 245 -33.46 35.91 1.62
CA ALA A 245 -34.39 37.02 1.51
C ALA A 245 -33.79 38.22 0.77
N ALA A 246 -34.67 39.00 0.19
CA ALA A 246 -34.38 40.30 -0.42
C ALA A 246 -33.52 41.21 0.49
N ASP A 247 -33.55 40.99 1.78
CA ASP A 247 -32.82 41.70 2.83
C ASP A 247 -31.29 41.75 2.62
N TRP A 248 -30.67 40.62 2.21
CA TRP A 248 -29.23 40.61 1.91
C TRP A 248 -28.89 41.44 0.67
N LYS A 249 -29.76 41.44 -0.32
CA LYS A 249 -29.60 42.28 -1.50
C LYS A 249 -29.76 43.75 -1.14
N GLU A 250 -30.73 44.11 -0.27
CA GLU A 250 -30.91 45.47 0.22
C GLU A 250 -29.71 45.97 1.03
N ALA A 251 -29.14 45.10 1.90
CA ALA A 251 -27.94 45.43 2.64
C ALA A 251 -26.73 45.70 1.69
N LEU A 252 -26.54 44.85 0.69
CA LEU A 252 -25.49 45.04 -0.32
C LEU A 252 -25.72 46.23 -1.25
N ALA A 253 -26.98 46.61 -1.44
CA ALA A 253 -27.31 47.84 -2.20
C ALA A 253 -26.78 49.13 -1.53
N LYS A 254 -26.53 49.08 -0.21
CA LYS A 254 -25.88 50.18 0.51
C LYS A 254 -24.44 50.42 0.01
N CYS A 255 -23.75 49.36 -0.45
CA CYS A 255 -22.36 49.40 -0.92
C CYS A 255 -22.31 49.67 -2.45
N PHE A 256 -23.14 48.98 -3.20
CA PHE A 256 -23.03 48.93 -4.67
C PHE A 256 -24.10 49.70 -5.43
N GLY A 257 -25.13 50.18 -4.72
CA GLY A 257 -26.27 50.87 -5.33
C GLY A 257 -27.03 49.98 -6.36
N GLU A 258 -27.28 50.52 -7.57
CA GLU A 258 -27.95 49.81 -8.65
C GLU A 258 -27.01 48.89 -9.46
N ARG A 259 -25.74 48.79 -9.10
CA ARG A 259 -24.70 48.00 -9.80
C ARG A 259 -24.67 46.52 -9.39
N ILE A 260 -25.72 46.05 -8.70
CA ILE A 260 -25.87 44.65 -8.35
C ILE A 260 -26.46 43.89 -9.53
N ARG A 261 -25.76 42.87 -9.98
CA ARG A 261 -26.22 41.92 -10.99
C ARG A 261 -26.38 40.56 -10.33
N GLU A 262 -27.54 39.96 -10.47
CA GLU A 262 -27.75 38.59 -10.03
C GLU A 262 -27.13 37.63 -11.03
N VAL A 263 -26.36 36.65 -10.50
CA VAL A 263 -25.69 35.60 -11.28
C VAL A 263 -26.17 34.25 -10.76
N GLU A 264 -26.39 33.33 -11.67
CA GLU A 264 -26.77 31.97 -11.31
C GLU A 264 -25.56 31.23 -10.75
N LEU A 265 -25.74 30.60 -9.59
CA LEU A 265 -24.75 29.71 -8.99
C LEU A 265 -24.68 28.39 -9.77
N ALA A 266 -23.49 27.81 -9.85
CA ALA A 266 -23.33 26.46 -10.35
C ALA A 266 -24.22 25.48 -9.57
N SER A 267 -24.80 24.51 -10.26
CA SER A 267 -25.58 23.48 -9.60
C SER A 267 -24.70 22.65 -8.64
N GLU A 268 -25.31 22.02 -7.64
CA GLU A 268 -24.55 21.13 -6.73
C GLU A 268 -23.82 20.03 -7.50
N VAL A 269 -24.44 19.48 -8.53
CA VAL A 269 -23.86 18.47 -9.40
C VAL A 269 -22.64 19.01 -10.17
N ASP A 270 -22.73 20.23 -10.69
CA ASP A 270 -21.62 20.86 -11.41
C ASP A 270 -20.46 21.15 -10.46
N LEU A 271 -20.77 21.64 -9.24
CA LEU A 271 -19.77 21.92 -8.22
C LEU A 271 -19.06 20.63 -7.75
N ALA A 272 -19.84 19.58 -7.47
CA ALA A 272 -19.32 18.27 -7.11
C ALA A 272 -18.48 17.68 -8.25
N THR A 273 -18.92 17.84 -9.50
CA THR A 273 -18.17 17.38 -10.68
C THR A 273 -16.86 18.13 -10.84
N ALA A 274 -16.87 19.46 -10.73
CA ALA A 274 -15.67 20.30 -10.80
C ALA A 274 -14.67 19.96 -9.68
N THR A 275 -15.18 19.70 -8.47
CA THR A 275 -14.36 19.26 -7.33
C THR A 275 -13.71 17.90 -7.60
N ALA A 276 -14.47 16.94 -8.12
CA ALA A 276 -13.97 15.63 -8.49
C ALA A 276 -12.94 15.70 -9.65
N GLU A 277 -13.17 16.53 -10.65
CA GLU A 277 -12.25 16.76 -11.76
C GLU A 277 -10.93 17.37 -11.30
N PHE A 278 -10.99 18.34 -10.39
CA PHE A 278 -9.80 18.94 -9.81
C PHE A 278 -9.02 17.93 -8.98
N ALA A 279 -9.67 17.27 -8.02
CA ALA A 279 -9.04 16.32 -7.11
C ALA A 279 -8.44 15.10 -7.84
N ALA A 280 -9.00 14.71 -8.98
CA ALA A 280 -8.48 13.61 -9.79
C ALA A 280 -7.18 13.94 -10.53
N ARG A 281 -6.75 15.20 -10.61
CA ARG A 281 -5.47 15.59 -11.23
C ARG A 281 -4.31 15.09 -10.39
N ALA A 282 -3.26 14.66 -11.04
CA ALA A 282 -2.07 14.11 -10.34
C ALA A 282 -1.30 15.17 -9.53
N ASP A 283 -1.40 16.42 -9.96
CA ASP A 283 -0.69 17.60 -9.44
C ASP A 283 -1.61 18.56 -8.65
N ALA A 284 -2.86 18.17 -8.40
CA ALA A 284 -3.75 19.03 -7.63
C ALA A 284 -3.26 19.20 -6.20
N PRO A 285 -3.09 20.42 -5.70
CA PRO A 285 -2.81 20.66 -4.29
C PRO A 285 -4.00 20.24 -3.43
N GLY A 286 -3.79 20.00 -2.15
CA GLY A 286 -4.87 19.63 -1.23
C GLY A 286 -4.49 19.89 0.22
N LEU A 287 -5.50 19.92 1.10
CA LEU A 287 -5.33 20.18 2.54
C LEU A 287 -5.06 18.90 3.36
N MET A 288 -4.65 17.83 2.68
CA MET A 288 -4.41 16.54 3.36
C MET A 288 -3.09 16.56 4.12
N ILE A 289 -3.14 16.14 5.39
CA ILE A 289 -1.96 15.97 6.25
C ILE A 289 -1.21 14.71 5.80
N GLU A 290 0.10 14.83 5.61
CA GLU A 290 0.93 13.74 5.07
C GLU A 290 0.89 12.48 5.95
N GLU A 291 0.92 12.64 7.28
CA GLU A 291 0.86 11.53 8.23
C GLU A 291 -0.40 10.68 8.06
N TYR A 292 -1.54 11.31 7.79
CA TYR A 292 -2.80 10.61 7.52
C TYR A 292 -2.78 9.89 6.18
N SER A 293 -2.21 10.50 5.16
CA SER A 293 -2.09 9.89 3.83
C SER A 293 -1.21 8.63 3.88
N VAL A 294 -0.09 8.69 4.60
CA VAL A 294 0.80 7.55 4.84
C VAL A 294 0.10 6.46 5.64
N ARG A 295 -0.59 6.84 6.74
CA ARG A 295 -1.37 5.92 7.58
C ARG A 295 -2.47 5.21 6.78
N ASN A 296 -3.23 5.93 5.97
CA ASN A 296 -4.28 5.37 5.14
C ASN A 296 -3.72 4.39 4.10
N ARG A 297 -2.58 4.71 3.51
CA ARG A 297 -1.87 3.81 2.61
C ARG A 297 -1.38 2.55 3.32
N GLN A 298 -0.86 2.66 4.53
CA GLN A 298 -0.43 1.51 5.32
C GLN A 298 -1.63 0.63 5.66
N ARG A 299 -2.73 1.19 6.15
CA ARG A 299 -3.98 0.45 6.43
C ARG A 299 -4.49 -0.32 5.19
N PHE A 300 -4.43 0.30 4.03
CA PHE A 300 -4.81 -0.37 2.79
C PHE A 300 -3.89 -1.56 2.49
N LEU A 301 -2.57 -1.38 2.62
CA LEU A 301 -1.61 -2.47 2.41
C LEU A 301 -1.78 -3.59 3.43
N ASP A 302 -1.99 -3.26 4.72
CA ASP A 302 -2.23 -4.23 5.78
C ASP A 302 -3.53 -5.01 5.52
N GLY A 303 -4.58 -4.33 5.07
CA GLY A 303 -5.82 -4.97 4.63
C GLY A 303 -5.60 -5.98 3.52
N LEU A 304 -4.83 -5.62 2.48
CA LEU A 304 -4.47 -6.52 1.39
C LEU A 304 -3.67 -7.74 1.88
N TRP A 305 -2.70 -7.52 2.77
CA TRP A 305 -1.92 -8.61 3.36
C TRP A 305 -2.80 -9.56 4.16
N MET A 306 -3.70 -9.03 4.99
CA MET A 306 -4.63 -9.84 5.78
C MET A 306 -5.57 -10.68 4.89
N GLU A 307 -6.11 -10.11 3.83
CA GLU A 307 -6.90 -10.85 2.85
C GLU A 307 -6.07 -11.91 2.11
N GLY A 308 -4.84 -11.58 1.73
CA GLY A 308 -3.90 -12.52 1.13
C GLY A 308 -3.60 -13.70 2.04
N ILE A 309 -3.32 -13.44 3.33
CA ILE A 309 -3.09 -14.49 4.33
C ILE A 309 -4.33 -15.37 4.50
N LYS A 310 -5.54 -14.79 4.59
CA LYS A 310 -6.79 -15.56 4.64
C LYS A 310 -6.93 -16.47 3.42
N GLY A 311 -6.61 -15.98 2.23
CA GLY A 311 -6.62 -16.75 0.99
C GLY A 311 -5.64 -17.94 1.03
N VAL A 312 -4.41 -17.73 1.49
CA VAL A 312 -3.39 -18.79 1.65
C VAL A 312 -3.84 -19.84 2.68
N VAL A 313 -4.36 -19.40 3.82
CA VAL A 313 -4.91 -20.32 4.84
C VAL A 313 -6.07 -21.14 4.29
N ALA A 314 -6.99 -20.51 3.56
CA ALA A 314 -8.11 -21.22 2.93
C ALA A 314 -7.63 -22.27 1.92
N LEU A 315 -6.63 -21.93 1.07
CA LEU A 315 -5.99 -22.87 0.15
C LEU A 315 -5.30 -24.02 0.87
N MET A 316 -4.61 -23.74 1.98
CA MET A 316 -3.95 -24.76 2.79
C MET A 316 -4.99 -25.72 3.42
N LEU A 317 -6.11 -25.18 3.93
CA LEU A 317 -7.20 -26.00 4.47
C LEU A 317 -7.85 -26.88 3.38
N LEU A 318 -8.08 -26.33 2.19
CA LEU A 318 -8.58 -27.08 1.04
C LEU A 318 -7.59 -28.19 0.63
N GLY A 319 -6.29 -27.90 0.63
CA GLY A 319 -5.24 -28.87 0.37
C GLY A 319 -5.24 -30.00 1.39
N LEU A 320 -5.37 -29.68 2.68
CA LEU A 320 -5.47 -30.66 3.76
C LEU A 320 -6.74 -31.52 3.62
N LEU A 321 -7.87 -30.88 3.30
CA LEU A 321 -9.13 -31.60 3.07
C LEU A 321 -9.01 -32.56 1.86
N GLY A 322 -8.43 -32.08 0.76
CA GLY A 322 -8.15 -32.90 -0.42
C GLY A 322 -7.22 -34.08 -0.10
N PHE A 323 -6.17 -33.83 0.70
CA PHE A 323 -5.26 -34.86 1.16
C PHE A 323 -5.96 -35.90 2.05
N TYR A 324 -6.83 -35.42 2.95
CA TYR A 324 -7.62 -36.31 3.82
C TYR A 324 -8.59 -37.17 3.02
N VAL A 325 -9.33 -36.58 2.07
CA VAL A 325 -10.24 -37.29 1.17
C VAL A 325 -9.48 -38.31 0.32
N TYR A 326 -8.34 -37.90 -0.26
CA TYR A 326 -7.49 -38.81 -1.04
C TYR A 326 -6.98 -39.98 -0.20
N GLY A 327 -6.53 -39.70 1.03
CA GLY A 327 -6.12 -40.75 1.99
C GLY A 327 -7.25 -41.71 2.34
N SER A 328 -8.45 -41.19 2.59
CA SER A 328 -9.65 -42.01 2.87
C SER A 328 -10.05 -42.91 1.67
N VAL A 329 -10.02 -42.35 0.46
CA VAL A 329 -10.28 -43.14 -0.76
C VAL A 329 -9.20 -44.23 -0.97
N LEU A 330 -7.94 -43.91 -0.64
CA LEU A 330 -6.85 -44.87 -0.75
C LEU A 330 -7.00 -45.99 0.28
N GLN A 331 -7.41 -45.64 1.50
CA GLN A 331 -7.70 -46.61 2.56
C GLN A 331 -8.84 -47.54 2.21
N SER A 332 -9.97 -47.00 1.71
CA SER A 332 -11.09 -47.84 1.29
C SER A 332 -10.73 -48.78 0.15
N LYS A 333 -9.91 -48.30 -0.83
CA LYS A 333 -9.39 -49.18 -1.90
C LYS A 333 -8.43 -50.26 -1.38
N LEU A 334 -7.67 -49.97 -0.33
CA LEU A 334 -6.82 -50.96 0.34
C LEU A 334 -7.65 -52.01 1.09
N GLU A 335 -8.68 -51.57 1.80
CA GLU A 335 -9.61 -52.44 2.53
C GLU A 335 -10.36 -53.38 1.56
N ASP A 336 -10.85 -52.86 0.43
CA ASP A 336 -11.48 -53.66 -0.62
C ASP A 336 -10.54 -54.74 -1.18
N LYS A 337 -9.27 -54.36 -1.43
CA LYS A 337 -8.26 -55.31 -1.90
C LYS A 337 -7.86 -56.33 -0.82
N GLN A 338 -7.80 -55.93 0.45
CA GLN A 338 -7.54 -56.83 1.56
C GLN A 338 -8.68 -57.81 1.78
N GLN A 339 -9.95 -57.39 1.63
CA GLN A 339 -11.10 -58.28 1.69
C GLN A 339 -11.07 -59.31 0.55
N LEU A 340 -10.73 -58.92 -0.68
CA LEU A 340 -10.53 -59.83 -1.81
C LEU A 340 -9.41 -60.86 -1.55
N VAL A 341 -8.36 -60.46 -0.85
CA VAL A 341 -7.25 -61.35 -0.49
C VAL A 341 -7.65 -62.30 0.64
N THR A 342 -8.46 -61.86 1.61
CA THR A 342 -8.93 -62.72 2.72
C THR A 342 -9.96 -63.75 2.25
N VAL A 343 -10.74 -63.43 1.26
CA VAL A 343 -11.74 -64.37 0.67
C VAL A 343 -11.04 -65.49 -0.13
N ASN A 344 -9.85 -65.27 -0.69
CA ASN A 344 -9.16 -66.25 -1.53
C ASN A 344 -8.07 -67.07 -0.78
N SER A 345 -8.18 -67.16 0.55
CA SER A 345 -7.56 -68.19 1.38
C SER A 345 -6.04 -68.20 1.70
N ASN A 346 -5.75 -68.92 2.71
CA ASN A 346 -4.53 -69.44 3.32
C ASN A 346 -3.26 -69.67 2.45
N LEU A 347 -3.41 -69.73 1.13
CA LEU A 347 -2.27 -69.86 0.19
C LEU A 347 -1.62 -68.52 -0.11
N TYR A 348 -2.39 -67.43 -0.18
CA TYR A 348 -1.88 -66.07 -0.51
C TYR A 348 -1.15 -65.46 0.66
N THR A 349 -1.64 -65.69 1.89
CA THR A 349 -0.96 -65.24 3.12
C THR A 349 0.33 -66.04 3.36
N LYS A 350 0.36 -67.32 3.02
CA LYS A 350 1.61 -68.11 3.09
C LYS A 350 2.63 -67.61 2.03
N ALA A 351 2.18 -67.33 0.80
CA ALA A 351 3.04 -66.81 -0.24
C ALA A 351 3.64 -65.42 0.10
N LEU A 352 2.81 -64.53 0.65
CA LEU A 352 3.27 -63.22 1.13
C LEU A 352 4.23 -63.32 2.31
N LEU A 353 3.94 -64.19 3.25
CA LEU A 353 4.84 -64.44 4.38
C LEU A 353 6.17 -65.06 3.91
N LEU A 354 6.12 -65.96 2.95
CA LEU A 354 7.33 -66.54 2.36
C LEU A 354 8.15 -65.48 1.61
N LYS A 355 7.46 -64.63 0.79
CA LYS A 355 8.07 -63.52 0.04
C LYS A 355 8.75 -62.52 0.98
N ALA A 356 8.06 -62.11 2.04
CA ALA A 356 8.60 -61.19 3.03
C ALA A 356 9.79 -61.81 3.78
N LYS A 357 9.73 -63.11 4.03
CA LYS A 357 10.83 -63.82 4.68
C LYS A 357 12.05 -63.98 3.78
N VAL A 358 11.81 -64.22 2.48
CA VAL A 358 12.87 -64.28 1.49
C VAL A 358 13.53 -62.88 1.33
N GLU A 359 12.75 -61.84 1.20
CA GLU A 359 13.24 -60.46 1.06
C GLU A 359 14.06 -59.99 2.27
N THR A 360 13.60 -60.38 3.48
CA THR A 360 14.34 -60.06 4.71
C THR A 360 15.66 -60.84 4.79
N LEU A 361 15.61 -62.11 4.39
CA LEU A 361 16.80 -62.97 4.36
C LEU A 361 17.79 -62.54 3.29
N GLU A 362 17.32 -62.07 2.13
CA GLU A 362 18.15 -61.49 1.06
C GLU A 362 18.81 -60.17 1.52
N LYS A 363 18.05 -59.28 2.16
CA LYS A 363 18.60 -58.05 2.75
C LYS A 363 19.62 -58.32 3.84
N GLN A 364 19.34 -59.30 4.71
CA GLN A 364 20.30 -59.70 5.75
C GLN A 364 21.54 -60.37 5.14
N LYS A 365 21.37 -61.17 4.13
CA LYS A 365 22.46 -61.83 3.40
C LYS A 365 23.35 -60.80 2.71
N ALA A 366 22.74 -59.84 2.01
CA ALA A 366 23.45 -58.77 1.31
C ALA A 366 24.23 -57.90 2.29
N LEU A 367 23.63 -57.57 3.46
CA LEU A 367 24.32 -56.76 4.51
C LEU A 367 25.48 -57.53 5.14
N LYS A 368 25.31 -58.84 5.42
CA LYS A 368 26.35 -59.66 6.03
C LYS A 368 27.56 -59.84 5.10
N TYR A 369 27.32 -60.12 3.81
CA TYR A 369 28.41 -60.36 2.87
C TYR A 369 29.09 -59.05 2.45
N ALA A 370 28.39 -57.96 2.27
CA ALA A 370 29.02 -56.66 1.90
C ALA A 370 29.96 -56.14 3.01
N ALA A 371 29.56 -56.26 4.27
CA ALA A 371 30.39 -55.84 5.40
C ALA A 371 31.61 -56.76 5.57
N LEU A 372 31.44 -58.07 5.35
CA LEU A 372 32.53 -59.06 5.44
C LEU A 372 33.49 -58.96 4.25
N ASP A 373 32.98 -58.75 3.05
CA ASP A 373 33.80 -58.55 1.82
C ASP A 373 34.59 -57.25 1.89
N ALA A 374 33.97 -56.19 2.41
CA ALA A 374 34.68 -54.95 2.69
C ALA A 374 35.76 -55.10 3.75
N TRP A 375 35.49 -55.88 4.82
CA TRP A 375 36.49 -56.14 5.84
C TRP A 375 37.65 -56.95 5.27
N ASP A 376 37.37 -58.02 4.58
CA ASP A 376 38.43 -58.89 4.01
C ASP A 376 39.34 -58.10 3.08
N LYS A 377 38.74 -57.34 2.17
CA LYS A 377 39.52 -56.55 1.17
C LYS A 377 40.29 -55.40 1.80
N VAL A 378 39.67 -54.69 2.74
CA VAL A 378 40.32 -53.59 3.47
C VAL A 378 41.48 -54.11 4.33
N SER A 379 41.29 -55.29 4.96
CA SER A 379 42.33 -55.87 5.77
C SER A 379 43.48 -56.47 4.94
N THR A 380 43.18 -57.08 3.79
CA THR A 380 44.19 -57.68 2.89
C THR A 380 44.98 -56.59 2.15
N GLY A 381 44.35 -55.44 1.86
CA GLY A 381 44.99 -54.29 1.20
C GLY A 381 45.83 -53.41 2.15
N LEU A 382 45.88 -53.69 3.45
CA LEU A 382 46.64 -52.87 4.40
C LEU A 382 48.13 -53.03 4.26
N PRO A 383 48.89 -51.97 4.04
CA PRO A 383 50.36 -52.03 4.06
C PRO A 383 50.83 -52.47 5.46
N GLY A 384 51.83 -53.38 5.50
CA GLY A 384 52.26 -54.01 6.77
C GLY A 384 52.81 -53.06 7.84
N GLU A 385 53.00 -51.80 7.46
CA GLU A 385 53.49 -50.74 8.36
C GLU A 385 52.36 -49.90 8.98
N LEU A 386 51.13 -50.08 8.51
CA LEU A 386 49.93 -49.48 9.09
C LEU A 386 49.23 -50.50 9.99
N LYS A 387 48.64 -50.04 11.10
CA LYS A 387 47.90 -50.91 12.03
C LYS A 387 46.49 -50.36 12.17
N PHE A 388 45.49 -51.24 12.03
CA PHE A 388 44.12 -50.90 12.40
C PHE A 388 43.97 -50.85 13.90
N THR A 389 43.21 -49.84 14.37
CA THR A 389 42.80 -49.75 15.78
C THR A 389 41.30 -50.02 15.88
N GLU A 390 40.51 -49.59 14.89
CA GLU A 390 39.06 -49.78 14.91
C GLU A 390 38.54 -49.78 13.46
N LEU A 391 37.56 -50.61 13.20
CA LEU A 391 36.78 -50.68 11.99
C LEU A 391 35.31 -50.58 12.39
N ALA A 392 34.68 -49.47 12.07
CA ALA A 392 33.25 -49.23 12.39
C ALA A 392 32.42 -49.15 11.09
N PHE A 393 31.44 -50.02 11.01
CA PHE A 393 30.46 -49.97 9.92
C PHE A 393 29.24 -49.20 10.38
N GLU A 394 29.01 -48.05 9.79
CA GLU A 394 27.90 -47.17 10.11
C GLU A 394 26.88 -47.18 8.95
N SER A 395 25.62 -47.37 9.32
CA SER A 395 24.50 -47.19 8.38
C SER A 395 23.64 -46.04 8.87
N SER A 396 23.60 -44.95 8.12
CA SER A 396 22.79 -43.79 8.44
C SER A 396 21.72 -43.60 7.37
N ARG A 397 20.53 -43.23 7.81
CA ARG A 397 19.44 -42.87 6.88
C ARG A 397 19.55 -41.37 6.56
N THR A 398 19.79 -41.03 5.32
CA THR A 398 19.84 -39.65 4.87
C THR A 398 18.42 -39.06 4.78
N LEU A 399 18.31 -37.72 4.80
CA LEU A 399 17.04 -36.99 4.76
C LEU A 399 16.19 -37.26 3.50
N ASP A 400 16.79 -37.72 2.43
CA ASP A 400 16.14 -38.13 1.18
C ASP A 400 15.68 -39.58 1.15
N GLY A 401 15.83 -40.29 2.26
CA GLY A 401 15.35 -41.68 2.43
C GLY A 401 16.35 -42.74 1.93
N SER A 402 17.48 -42.36 1.36
CA SER A 402 18.56 -43.27 0.98
C SER A 402 19.32 -43.73 2.23
N THR A 403 19.80 -44.96 2.23
CA THR A 403 20.60 -45.51 3.32
C THR A 403 22.09 -45.36 2.97
N GLY A 404 22.69 -44.30 3.49
CA GLY A 404 24.13 -44.13 3.36
C GLY A 404 24.86 -45.15 4.23
N ARG A 405 25.78 -45.90 3.65
CA ARG A 405 26.63 -46.87 4.35
C ARG A 405 28.05 -46.34 4.36
N LYS A 406 28.63 -46.26 5.52
CA LYS A 406 29.99 -45.78 5.69
C LYS A 406 30.81 -46.81 6.45
N LEU A 407 32.01 -47.05 5.99
CA LEU A 407 33.00 -47.77 6.75
C LEU A 407 34.01 -46.73 7.27
N ARG A 408 34.08 -46.61 8.58
CA ARG A 408 35.12 -45.80 9.22
C ARG A 408 36.26 -46.71 9.63
N ILE A 409 37.43 -46.38 9.15
CA ILE A 409 38.66 -47.10 9.39
C ILE A 409 39.56 -46.20 10.24
N THR A 410 39.90 -46.61 11.45
CA THR A 410 40.82 -45.88 12.29
C THR A 410 42.06 -46.70 12.49
N GLY A 411 43.23 -46.08 12.41
CA GLY A 411 44.47 -46.79 12.56
C GLY A 411 45.60 -45.93 13.12
N ALA A 412 46.75 -46.58 13.32
CA ALA A 412 47.98 -45.95 13.77
C ALA A 412 49.14 -46.30 12.82
N ALA A 413 50.00 -45.35 12.58
CA ALA A 413 51.25 -45.51 11.81
C ALA A 413 52.40 -44.92 12.61
N ASP A 414 53.60 -45.35 12.37
CA ASP A 414 54.79 -44.77 12.96
C ASP A 414 55.02 -43.33 12.47
N ALA A 415 55.56 -42.49 13.29
CA ALA A 415 55.76 -41.07 12.99
C ALA A 415 56.62 -40.87 11.72
N GLY A 416 56.15 -40.05 10.79
CA GLY A 416 56.81 -39.74 9.51
C GLY A 416 56.31 -40.53 8.32
N LYS A 417 55.36 -41.46 8.47
CA LYS A 417 54.85 -42.31 7.36
C LYS A 417 53.45 -41.86 6.87
N VAL A 418 53.21 -40.54 6.80
CA VAL A 418 51.90 -39.97 6.36
C VAL A 418 51.62 -40.31 4.89
N THR A 419 52.65 -40.38 4.04
CA THR A 419 52.51 -40.75 2.61
C THR A 419 51.90 -42.15 2.44
N LEU A 420 52.16 -43.08 3.31
CA LEU A 420 51.56 -44.43 3.24
C LEU A 420 50.08 -44.43 3.55
N ILE A 421 49.60 -43.44 4.31
CA ILE A 421 48.16 -43.27 4.59
C ILE A 421 47.47 -42.74 3.34
N ASP A 422 48.10 -41.81 2.63
CA ASP A 422 47.59 -41.27 1.34
C ASP A 422 47.57 -42.34 0.24
N ASP A 423 48.65 -43.13 0.15
CA ASP A 423 48.74 -44.25 -0.78
C ASP A 423 47.66 -45.31 -0.49
N TYR A 424 47.41 -45.57 0.81
CA TYR A 424 46.35 -46.49 1.23
C TYR A 424 44.95 -45.93 0.94
N GLN A 425 44.74 -44.66 1.12
CA GLN A 425 43.49 -43.99 0.76
C GLN A 425 43.23 -44.10 -0.77
N GLU A 426 44.23 -43.91 -1.56
CA GLU A 426 44.12 -44.07 -3.04
C GLU A 426 43.89 -45.57 -3.41
N ALA A 427 44.52 -46.50 -2.74
CA ALA A 427 44.29 -47.93 -2.93
C ALA A 427 42.87 -48.35 -2.56
N LEU A 428 42.31 -47.80 -1.47
CA LEU A 428 40.92 -48.02 -1.06
C LEU A 428 39.93 -47.48 -2.12
N THR A 429 40.24 -46.35 -2.72
CA THR A 429 39.39 -45.76 -3.77
C THR A 429 39.33 -46.62 -5.03
N ARG A 430 40.36 -47.38 -5.32
CA ARG A 430 40.49 -48.27 -6.49
C ARG A 430 40.02 -49.71 -6.21
N MET A 431 39.63 -50.03 -4.96
CA MET A 431 39.19 -51.38 -4.58
C MET A 431 37.87 -51.74 -5.29
N GLU A 432 37.86 -52.88 -5.95
CA GLU A 432 36.65 -53.42 -6.58
C GLU A 432 35.92 -54.38 -5.64
N GLY A 433 34.60 -54.32 -5.65
CA GLY A 433 33.74 -55.28 -4.96
C GLY A 433 33.76 -56.66 -5.60
N GLY A 434 33.09 -57.65 -5.02
CA GLY A 434 32.96 -58.98 -5.58
C GLY A 434 32.19 -59.02 -6.94
N ASP A 435 31.55 -57.93 -7.27
CA ASP A 435 30.80 -57.71 -8.52
C ASP A 435 31.61 -56.96 -9.61
N GLY A 436 32.88 -56.67 -9.38
CA GLY A 436 33.75 -55.96 -10.31
C GLY A 436 33.49 -54.45 -10.39
N LYS A 437 32.64 -53.89 -9.53
CA LYS A 437 32.45 -52.43 -9.42
C LYS A 437 33.31 -51.88 -8.28
N ALA A 438 33.59 -50.60 -8.33
CA ALA A 438 34.27 -49.94 -7.22
C ALA A 438 33.51 -50.13 -5.92
N LEU A 439 34.16 -50.59 -4.88
CA LEU A 439 33.57 -50.91 -3.56
C LEU A 439 33.08 -49.64 -2.86
N PHE A 440 33.87 -48.58 -3.01
CA PHE A 440 33.58 -47.29 -2.39
C PHE A 440 33.34 -46.20 -3.44
N SER A 441 32.34 -45.35 -3.21
CA SER A 441 32.05 -44.19 -4.04
C SER A 441 32.97 -43.00 -3.73
N GLY A 442 33.58 -43.01 -2.55
CA GLY A 442 34.54 -42.01 -2.14
C GLY A 442 35.21 -42.41 -0.81
N VAL A 443 36.47 -42.09 -0.71
CA VAL A 443 37.28 -42.32 0.52
C VAL A 443 37.82 -40.94 0.95
N ARG A 444 37.53 -40.55 2.17
CA ARG A 444 37.97 -39.27 2.72
C ARG A 444 38.72 -39.45 4.03
N ALA A 445 39.79 -38.70 4.18
CA ALA A 445 40.47 -38.61 5.46
C ALA A 445 39.67 -37.74 6.42
N GLU A 446 39.17 -38.30 7.51
CA GLU A 446 38.45 -37.55 8.56
C GLU A 446 39.40 -36.88 9.55
N SER A 447 40.46 -37.56 9.93
CA SER A 447 41.47 -36.97 10.80
C SER A 447 42.81 -37.68 10.64
N ILE A 448 43.88 -36.89 10.62
CA ILE A 448 45.25 -37.37 10.70
C ILE A 448 45.91 -36.54 11.81
N ARG A 449 46.26 -37.17 12.92
CA ARG A 449 46.84 -36.48 14.11
C ARG A 449 48.08 -37.22 14.60
N GLN A 450 49.12 -36.48 14.89
CA GLN A 450 50.32 -37.02 15.45
C GLN A 450 50.20 -37.07 16.98
N ASP A 451 50.29 -38.26 17.55
CA ASP A 451 50.40 -38.46 18.99
C ASP A 451 51.89 -38.41 19.39
N THR A 452 52.29 -37.25 19.89
CA THR A 452 53.67 -36.98 20.29
C THR A 452 54.13 -37.83 21.50
N ARG A 453 53.18 -38.37 22.29
CA ARG A 453 53.49 -39.18 23.46
C ARG A 453 53.88 -40.62 23.06
N LYS A 454 53.26 -41.16 22.02
CA LYS A 454 53.46 -42.50 21.54
C LYS A 454 54.32 -42.58 20.29
N ASN A 455 54.77 -41.42 19.76
CA ASN A 455 55.47 -41.26 18.50
C ASN A 455 54.77 -41.98 17.34
N GLN A 456 53.43 -41.85 17.28
CA GLN A 456 52.61 -42.49 16.28
C GLN A 456 51.68 -41.47 15.66
N THR A 457 51.33 -41.66 14.39
CA THR A 457 50.30 -40.90 13.68
C THR A 457 49.00 -41.70 13.73
N ILE A 458 47.97 -41.14 14.36
CA ILE A 458 46.61 -41.71 14.38
C ILE A 458 45.88 -41.15 13.17
N TRP A 459 45.28 -42.00 12.38
CA TRP A 459 44.55 -41.66 11.19
C TRP A 459 43.15 -42.26 11.17
N SER A 460 42.19 -41.57 10.53
CA SER A 460 40.84 -42.06 10.34
C SER A 460 40.41 -41.74 8.91
N LEU A 461 39.94 -42.76 8.22
CA LEU A 461 39.38 -42.66 6.89
C LEU A 461 37.90 -43.04 6.91
N ALA A 462 37.07 -42.28 6.24
CA ALA A 462 35.68 -42.61 5.97
C ALA A 462 35.51 -43.04 4.52
N CYS A 463 35.01 -44.22 4.34
CA CYS A 463 34.73 -44.83 3.07
C CYS A 463 33.22 -44.90 2.87
N ASP A 464 32.70 -44.16 1.91
CA ASP A 464 31.28 -44.22 1.52
C ASP A 464 31.11 -45.37 0.53
N PHE A 465 30.25 -46.32 0.82
CA PHE A 465 29.98 -47.43 -0.09
C PHE A 465 29.29 -46.95 -1.37
N ASN A 466 29.61 -47.58 -2.47
CA ASN A 466 28.87 -47.39 -3.69
C ASN A 466 27.47 -47.98 -3.50
N GLY A 467 26.48 -47.11 -3.28
CA GLY A 467 25.11 -47.55 -3.09
C GLY A 467 24.42 -47.86 -4.41
N GLU A 468 23.83 -49.02 -4.52
CA GLU A 468 22.65 -49.19 -5.37
C GLU A 468 21.43 -48.63 -4.66
#